data_a1249b947fe3ded64ab29d67942d3017
#
_entry.id   a1249b947fe3ded64ab29d67942d3017
#
_cell.length_a   1.000
_cell.length_b   1.000
_cell.length_c   1.000
_cell.angle_alpha   90.00
_cell.angle_beta   90.00
_cell.angle_gamma   90.00
#
_symmetry.space_group_name_H-M   'P 1'
#
loop_
_entity.id
_entity.type
_entity.pdbx_description
1 polymer ?
#
loop_
_entity_poly.entity_id
_entity_poly.type
_entity_poly.pdbx_seq_one_letter_code
_entity_poly.pdbx_strand_id
1 'polypeptide(L)'
;YNMVQELVDGGTFLLNCPWDMEGLEKHLPGQVKAYIAKHNIKFYIIDGVKIGIETGMGPTRINTILQSAFFKLANIIPEESAIELMKAAAKATYGRKGDDVVQKNWAAIDEGAKQIKEVVVPESWKNAADEGLTTTHAESGRADAVKFVNTIQAKVTSQEGNNLPVSAFADYVDGTTPSGTSAYEKRGIAVNVPVWNPENCIQCNRCAYVCPHAVIRPVAMTAEEAAAAPEGIQTMPMTGMPDYTFTMAISQLDCTGCGSCANVCPGKKGVKALAMESLAAHEAEPVSYTHLRAHETVLDL
;
A
#
# COMPACT_ATOMS: atom_id res chain seq x y z
N TYR A 1 -5.66 -5.68 10.68
CA TYR A 1 -5.11 -6.67 11.62
C TYR A 1 -4.38 -5.99 12.76
N ASN A 2 -4.73 -6.32 13.98
CA ASN A 2 -4.14 -5.77 15.19
C ASN A 2 -2.94 -6.63 15.64
N MET A 3 -1.75 -6.32 15.16
CA MET A 3 -0.51 -7.06 15.48
C MET A 3 -0.06 -6.92 16.94
N VAL A 4 -0.44 -5.84 17.63
CA VAL A 4 0.06 -5.60 18.99
C VAL A 4 -0.52 -6.55 20.04
N GLN A 5 -1.69 -7.14 19.78
CA GLN A 5 -2.32 -8.09 20.72
C GLN A 5 -1.57 -9.43 20.88
N GLU A 6 -0.58 -9.69 20.02
CA GLU A 6 0.30 -10.86 20.13
C GLU A 6 1.54 -10.58 21.00
N LEU A 7 1.75 -9.33 21.41
CA LEU A 7 2.89 -8.96 22.25
C LEU A 7 2.63 -9.35 23.71
N VAL A 8 3.66 -9.86 24.36
CA VAL A 8 3.66 -10.08 25.80
C VAL A 8 3.76 -8.76 26.56
N ASP A 9 3.36 -8.74 27.83
CA ASP A 9 3.51 -7.57 28.69
C ASP A 9 4.97 -7.11 28.75
N GLY A 10 5.21 -5.81 28.59
CA GLY A 10 6.55 -5.25 28.51
C GLY A 10 7.32 -5.57 27.24
N GLY A 11 6.67 -6.18 26.24
CA GLY A 11 7.24 -6.49 24.94
C GLY A 11 7.65 -5.22 24.17
N THR A 12 8.35 -5.41 23.07
CA THR A 12 8.83 -4.30 22.23
C THR A 12 8.09 -4.27 20.91
N PHE A 13 7.57 -3.11 20.53
CA PHE A 13 6.93 -2.85 19.25
C PHE A 13 7.67 -1.77 18.48
N LEU A 14 8.09 -2.08 17.25
CA LEU A 14 8.70 -1.13 16.31
C LEU A 14 7.76 -0.89 15.14
N LEU A 15 7.34 0.36 14.96
CA LEU A 15 6.50 0.78 13.84
C LEU A 15 7.31 1.57 12.81
N ASN A 16 7.28 1.13 11.56
CA ASN A 16 7.80 1.91 10.44
C ASN A 16 6.76 2.91 9.97
N CYS A 17 6.96 4.19 10.30
CA CYS A 17 6.04 5.26 9.91
C CYS A 17 6.76 6.62 9.87
N PRO A 18 6.24 7.61 9.10
CA PRO A 18 6.77 8.97 9.06
C PRO A 18 6.24 9.86 10.19
N TRP A 19 5.42 9.33 11.09
CA TRP A 19 4.64 10.11 12.06
C TRP A 19 5.47 10.54 13.26
N ASP A 20 5.15 11.74 13.78
CA ASP A 20 5.46 12.21 15.12
C ASP A 20 4.33 11.83 16.10
N MET A 21 4.37 12.38 17.32
CA MET A 21 3.34 12.12 18.33
C MET A 21 1.92 12.55 17.89
N GLU A 22 1.79 13.66 17.20
CA GLU A 22 0.49 14.14 16.69
C GLU A 22 -0.03 13.19 15.60
N GLY A 23 0.85 12.76 14.69
CA GLY A 23 0.51 11.78 13.67
C GLY A 23 0.15 10.42 14.27
N LEU A 24 0.87 9.94 15.28
CA LEU A 24 0.53 8.71 16.00
C LEU A 24 -0.84 8.81 16.68
N GLU A 25 -1.14 9.94 17.33
CA GLU A 25 -2.43 10.17 17.95
C GLU A 25 -3.58 10.11 16.94
N LYS A 26 -3.38 10.65 15.76
CA LYS A 26 -4.36 10.71 14.69
C LYS A 26 -4.57 9.37 13.97
N HIS A 27 -3.49 8.63 13.72
CA HIS A 27 -3.52 7.47 12.82
C HIS A 27 -3.53 6.12 13.52
N LEU A 28 -3.08 6.04 14.80
CA LEU A 28 -3.15 4.78 15.53
C LEU A 28 -4.58 4.51 16.01
N PRO A 29 -5.13 3.31 15.74
CA PRO A 29 -6.41 2.90 16.29
C PRO A 29 -6.42 2.93 17.82
N GLY A 30 -7.56 3.29 18.42
CA GLY A 30 -7.73 3.36 19.88
C GLY A 30 -7.42 2.04 20.56
N GLN A 31 -7.84 0.91 19.98
CA GLN A 31 -7.51 -0.43 20.50
C GLN A 31 -6.00 -0.69 20.55
N VAL A 32 -5.25 -0.24 19.53
CA VAL A 32 -3.80 -0.37 19.50
C VAL A 32 -3.15 0.49 20.57
N LYS A 33 -3.58 1.76 20.69
CA LYS A 33 -3.14 2.68 21.73
C LYS A 33 -3.41 2.11 23.13
N ALA A 34 -4.63 1.63 23.36
CA ALA A 34 -5.04 1.06 24.64
C ALA A 34 -4.23 -0.19 25.01
N TYR A 35 -3.97 -1.08 24.04
CA TYR A 35 -3.14 -2.26 24.25
C TYR A 35 -1.71 -1.89 24.65
N ILE A 36 -1.07 -1.02 23.86
CA ILE A 36 0.30 -0.54 24.13
C ILE A 36 0.41 0.00 25.56
N ALA A 37 -0.54 0.87 25.96
CA ALA A 37 -0.50 1.51 27.28
C ALA A 37 -0.83 0.55 28.44
N LYS A 38 -1.80 -0.36 28.27
CA LYS A 38 -2.21 -1.31 29.33
C LYS A 38 -1.19 -2.40 29.58
N HIS A 39 -0.48 -2.84 28.54
CA HIS A 39 0.50 -3.93 28.61
C HIS A 39 1.94 -3.43 28.75
N ASN A 40 2.13 -2.12 28.98
CA ASN A 40 3.45 -1.48 29.14
C ASN A 40 4.41 -1.82 27.99
N ILE A 41 3.91 -1.81 26.75
CA ILE A 41 4.70 -2.11 25.56
C ILE A 41 5.73 -1.00 25.35
N LYS A 42 6.99 -1.38 25.16
CA LYS A 42 8.05 -0.47 24.74
C LYS A 42 7.84 -0.12 23.27
N PHE A 43 7.38 1.09 23.00
CA PHE A 43 7.00 1.50 21.68
C PHE A 43 8.07 2.34 21.01
N TYR A 44 8.47 1.95 19.81
CA TYR A 44 9.48 2.63 19.00
C TYR A 44 8.94 2.90 17.60
N ILE A 45 9.42 3.99 16.99
CA ILE A 45 9.15 4.34 15.59
C ILE A 45 10.44 4.55 14.82
N ILE A 46 10.36 4.32 13.52
CA ILE A 46 11.42 4.59 12.56
C ILE A 46 10.79 5.00 11.22
N ASP A 47 11.36 5.98 10.54
CA ASP A 47 10.98 6.32 9.17
C ASP A 47 11.99 5.69 8.18
N GLY A 48 11.79 4.41 7.91
CA GLY A 48 12.66 3.66 7.00
C GLY A 48 12.59 4.16 5.56
N VAL A 49 11.48 4.73 5.14
CA VAL A 49 11.31 5.32 3.79
C VAL A 49 12.18 6.54 3.64
N LYS A 50 12.13 7.47 4.60
CA LYS A 50 12.99 8.66 4.64
C LYS A 50 14.46 8.28 4.64
N ILE A 51 14.86 7.37 5.55
CA ILE A 51 16.25 6.88 5.63
C ILE A 51 16.69 6.26 4.30
N GLY A 52 15.82 5.46 3.66
CA GLY A 52 16.11 4.86 2.35
C GLY A 52 16.37 5.90 1.26
N ILE A 53 15.61 6.98 1.25
CA ILE A 53 15.79 8.10 0.31
C ILE A 53 17.10 8.84 0.61
N GLU A 54 17.35 9.21 1.86
CA GLU A 54 18.54 9.98 2.31
C GLU A 54 19.85 9.21 2.08
N THR A 55 19.84 7.88 2.23
CA THR A 55 21.01 7.03 1.99
C THR A 55 21.18 6.60 0.52
N GLY A 56 20.27 7.02 -0.37
CA GLY A 56 20.30 6.68 -1.80
C GLY A 56 19.87 5.25 -2.13
N MET A 57 19.24 4.54 -1.18
CA MET A 57 18.63 3.23 -1.40
C MET A 57 17.27 3.33 -2.11
N GLY A 58 16.61 4.48 -1.99
CA GLY A 58 15.26 4.73 -2.49
C GLY A 58 14.16 4.28 -1.51
N PRO A 59 12.89 4.64 -1.79
CA PRO A 59 11.79 4.50 -0.83
C PRO A 59 11.34 3.07 -0.56
N THR A 60 11.73 2.11 -1.41
CA THR A 60 11.23 0.71 -1.33
C THR A 60 12.26 -0.27 -0.75
N ARG A 61 13.53 0.11 -0.61
CA ARG A 61 14.60 -0.79 -0.14
C ARG A 61 14.93 -0.52 1.32
N ILE A 62 13.97 -0.76 2.18
CA ILE A 62 14.06 -0.47 3.62
C ILE A 62 14.38 -1.70 4.49
N ASN A 63 14.50 -2.88 3.91
CA ASN A 63 14.71 -4.12 4.66
C ASN A 63 15.97 -4.11 5.53
N THR A 64 17.11 -3.65 5.02
CA THR A 64 18.36 -3.54 5.78
C THR A 64 18.27 -2.52 6.90
N ILE A 65 17.53 -1.43 6.69
CA ILE A 65 17.27 -0.40 7.69
C ILE A 65 16.48 -0.99 8.86
N LEU A 66 15.37 -1.67 8.56
CA LEU A 66 14.53 -2.30 9.57
C LEU A 66 15.23 -3.46 10.27
N GLN A 67 16.06 -4.23 9.57
CA GLN A 67 16.86 -5.30 10.15
C GLN A 67 17.90 -4.75 11.14
N SER A 68 18.55 -3.64 10.83
CA SER A 68 19.48 -2.96 11.73
C SER A 68 18.77 -2.46 13.00
N ALA A 69 17.61 -1.83 12.84
CA ALA A 69 16.75 -1.43 13.93
C ALA A 69 16.32 -2.61 14.81
N PHE A 70 15.96 -3.73 14.19
CA PHE A 70 15.60 -4.97 14.91
C PHE A 70 16.74 -5.47 15.78
N PHE A 71 17.96 -5.62 15.25
CA PHE A 71 19.10 -6.13 16.02
C PHE A 71 19.42 -5.25 17.21
N LYS A 72 19.32 -3.92 17.05
CA LYS A 72 19.53 -2.98 18.14
C LYS A 72 18.49 -3.17 19.27
N LEU A 73 17.20 -3.24 18.92
CA LEU A 73 16.13 -3.35 19.90
C LEU A 73 16.03 -4.74 20.53
N ALA A 74 16.26 -5.79 19.75
CA ALA A 74 16.18 -7.16 20.21
C ALA A 74 17.38 -7.58 21.09
N ASN A 75 18.53 -6.90 20.93
CA ASN A 75 19.76 -7.12 21.72
C ASN A 75 20.14 -8.61 21.86
N ILE A 76 19.96 -9.39 20.77
CA ILE A 76 20.27 -10.83 20.73
C ILE A 76 21.79 -11.04 20.70
N ILE A 77 22.49 -10.13 20.00
CA ILE A 77 23.95 -10.01 19.95
C ILE A 77 24.34 -8.56 20.17
N PRO A 78 25.58 -8.26 20.58
CA PRO A 78 26.05 -6.88 20.72
C PRO A 78 25.81 -6.06 19.45
N GLU A 79 25.32 -4.82 19.61
CA GLU A 79 24.94 -3.93 18.49
C GLU A 79 26.08 -3.77 17.48
N GLU A 80 27.31 -3.55 17.96
CA GLU A 80 28.49 -3.38 17.10
C GLU A 80 28.75 -4.63 16.24
N SER A 81 28.67 -5.81 16.86
CA SER A 81 28.83 -7.09 16.13
C SER A 81 27.73 -7.31 15.10
N ALA A 82 26.49 -6.95 15.41
CA ALA A 82 25.37 -7.04 14.48
C ALA A 82 25.60 -6.16 13.24
N ILE A 83 26.01 -4.91 13.46
CA ILE A 83 26.32 -3.95 12.39
C ILE A 83 27.49 -4.44 11.51
N GLU A 84 28.55 -4.94 12.11
CA GLU A 84 29.70 -5.50 11.37
C GLU A 84 29.29 -6.69 10.50
N LEU A 85 28.54 -7.64 11.06
CA LEU A 85 28.05 -8.80 10.32
C LEU A 85 27.11 -8.41 9.17
N MET A 86 26.21 -7.45 9.40
CA MET A 86 25.31 -6.95 8.37
C MET A 86 26.09 -6.25 7.25
N LYS A 87 27.09 -5.44 7.56
CA LYS A 87 27.96 -4.78 6.58
C LYS A 87 28.77 -5.78 5.77
N ALA A 88 29.28 -6.83 6.42
CA ALA A 88 30.00 -7.91 5.74
C ALA A 88 29.09 -8.67 4.78
N ALA A 89 27.85 -9.00 5.21
CA ALA A 89 26.83 -9.65 4.37
C ALA A 89 26.42 -8.78 3.18
N ALA A 90 26.23 -7.48 3.40
CA ALA A 90 25.91 -6.52 2.33
C ALA A 90 27.05 -6.46 1.29
N LYS A 91 28.31 -6.42 1.73
CA LYS A 91 29.48 -6.46 0.85
C LYS A 91 29.54 -7.77 0.05
N ALA A 92 29.34 -8.91 0.69
CA ALA A 92 29.33 -10.20 0.02
C ALA A 92 28.23 -10.31 -1.06
N THR A 93 27.03 -9.77 -0.77
CA THR A 93 25.86 -9.83 -1.65
C THR A 93 25.97 -8.82 -2.81
N TYR A 94 26.38 -7.60 -2.52
CA TYR A 94 26.30 -6.48 -3.47
C TYR A 94 27.64 -6.03 -4.03
N GLY A 95 28.78 -6.57 -3.58
CA GLY A 95 30.11 -6.16 -4.03
C GLY A 95 30.30 -6.23 -5.54
N ARG A 96 29.68 -7.22 -6.22
CA ARG A 96 29.71 -7.33 -7.69
C ARG A 96 28.95 -6.21 -8.43
N LYS A 97 28.09 -5.45 -7.73
CA LYS A 97 27.32 -4.35 -8.31
C LYS A 97 28.04 -3.01 -8.21
N GLY A 98 29.22 -2.99 -7.60
CA GLY A 98 30.06 -1.81 -7.41
C GLY A 98 30.06 -1.28 -5.97
N ASP A 99 31.15 -0.59 -5.63
CA ASP A 99 31.37 -0.07 -4.27
C ASP A 99 30.31 0.96 -3.85
N ASP A 100 29.80 1.76 -4.78
CA ASP A 100 28.73 2.73 -4.50
C ASP A 100 27.47 2.07 -3.90
N VAL A 101 27.10 0.90 -4.44
CA VAL A 101 25.95 0.13 -3.92
C VAL A 101 26.25 -0.40 -2.53
N VAL A 102 27.48 -0.86 -2.26
CA VAL A 102 27.90 -1.34 -0.94
C VAL A 102 27.85 -0.20 0.08
N GLN A 103 28.39 0.96 -0.26
CA GLN A 103 28.41 2.14 0.63
C GLN A 103 27.02 2.63 0.99
N LYS A 104 26.08 2.66 0.02
CA LYS A 104 24.66 3.00 0.29
C LYS A 104 24.02 2.01 1.27
N ASN A 105 24.27 0.70 1.10
CA ASN A 105 23.79 -0.30 2.06
C ASN A 105 24.39 -0.13 3.44
N TRP A 106 25.69 0.18 3.55
CA TRP A 106 26.35 0.43 4.83
C TRP A 106 25.77 1.68 5.53
N ALA A 107 25.58 2.78 4.79
CA ALA A 107 24.92 3.96 5.33
C ALA A 107 23.50 3.67 5.82
N ALA A 108 22.74 2.88 5.07
CA ALA A 108 21.39 2.48 5.45
C ALA A 108 21.38 1.64 6.74
N ILE A 109 22.34 0.72 6.92
CA ILE A 109 22.52 -0.06 8.14
C ILE A 109 22.82 0.84 9.34
N ASP A 110 23.78 1.76 9.20
CA ASP A 110 24.16 2.68 10.28
C ASP A 110 23.01 3.60 10.68
N GLU A 111 22.34 4.20 9.70
CA GLU A 111 21.23 5.10 9.97
C GLU A 111 19.99 4.36 10.53
N GLY A 112 19.74 3.13 10.11
CA GLY A 112 18.68 2.29 10.67
C GLY A 112 18.84 2.05 12.17
N ALA A 113 20.08 1.84 12.64
CA ALA A 113 20.36 1.70 14.06
C ALA A 113 20.25 3.03 14.82
N LYS A 114 20.62 4.17 14.21
CA LYS A 114 20.67 5.48 14.87
C LYS A 114 19.32 6.18 14.97
N GLN A 115 18.47 6.05 13.94
CA GLN A 115 17.25 6.87 13.81
C GLN A 115 16.00 6.26 14.46
N ILE A 116 16.14 5.21 15.24
CA ILE A 116 15.07 4.67 16.08
C ILE A 116 14.70 5.71 17.15
N LYS A 117 13.41 5.97 17.31
CA LYS A 117 12.89 6.88 18.34
C LYS A 117 12.00 6.11 19.29
N GLU A 118 12.23 6.23 20.58
CA GLU A 118 11.31 5.75 21.60
C GLU A 118 10.12 6.69 21.72
N VAL A 119 8.94 6.13 21.80
CA VAL A 119 7.68 6.87 21.99
C VAL A 119 7.31 6.83 23.46
N VAL A 120 7.24 8.00 24.09
CA VAL A 120 6.69 8.11 25.44
C VAL A 120 5.18 7.91 25.35
N VAL A 121 4.72 6.73 25.77
CA VAL A 121 3.30 6.34 25.70
C VAL A 121 2.47 7.16 26.67
N PRO A 122 1.47 7.97 26.21
CA PRO A 122 0.64 8.76 27.11
C PRO A 122 -0.27 7.89 27.96
N GLU A 123 -0.46 8.23 29.22
CA GLU A 123 -1.41 7.56 30.13
C GLU A 123 -2.86 7.62 29.60
N SER A 124 -3.22 8.68 28.85
CA SER A 124 -4.53 8.81 28.21
C SER A 124 -4.86 7.67 27.27
N TRP A 125 -3.85 7.04 26.67
CA TRP A 125 -4.04 5.89 25.77
C TRP A 125 -4.67 4.67 26.44
N LYS A 126 -4.54 4.51 27.75
CA LYS A 126 -5.18 3.40 28.46
C LYS A 126 -6.71 3.36 28.27
N ASN A 127 -7.30 4.51 28.06
CA ASN A 127 -8.74 4.68 27.88
C ASN A 127 -9.13 5.00 26.44
N ALA A 128 -8.18 4.90 25.49
CA ALA A 128 -8.48 5.13 24.08
C ALA A 128 -9.48 4.09 23.58
N ALA A 129 -10.56 4.58 22.97
CA ALA A 129 -11.59 3.75 22.35
C ALA A 129 -11.65 4.04 20.87
N ASP A 130 -11.95 3.02 20.06
CA ASP A 130 -12.20 3.23 18.65
C ASP A 130 -13.61 3.76 18.43
N GLU A 131 -13.74 4.81 17.69
CA GLU A 131 -14.97 5.18 16.99
C GLU A 131 -15.13 4.29 15.72
N GLY A 132 -14.97 2.96 15.91
CA GLY A 132 -15.10 1.97 14.86
C GLY A 132 -13.85 1.80 14.00
N LEU A 133 -13.02 0.78 14.32
CA LEU A 133 -12.20 0.15 13.30
C LEU A 133 -13.15 -0.38 12.23
N THR A 134 -13.19 0.28 11.08
CA THR A 134 -13.91 -0.22 9.93
C THR A 134 -13.25 -1.51 9.47
N THR A 135 -13.79 -2.65 9.92
CA THR A 135 -13.58 -3.89 9.18
C THR A 135 -14.13 -3.65 7.78
N THR A 136 -13.43 -4.14 6.76
CA THR A 136 -13.93 -4.11 5.38
C THR A 136 -15.38 -4.56 5.37
N HIS A 137 -16.28 -3.67 5.01
CA HIS A 137 -17.71 -3.94 4.96
C HIS A 137 -18.25 -3.47 3.60
N ALA A 138 -18.89 -4.38 2.89
CA ALA A 138 -19.51 -4.06 1.61
C ALA A 138 -20.96 -3.62 1.85
N GLU A 139 -21.27 -2.36 1.52
CA GLU A 139 -22.63 -1.80 1.65
C GLU A 139 -23.46 -1.96 0.36
N SER A 140 -22.78 -2.00 -0.79
CA SER A 140 -23.42 -2.03 -2.09
C SER A 140 -22.64 -2.91 -3.06
N GLY A 141 -23.30 -3.35 -4.13
CA GLY A 141 -22.72 -4.18 -5.18
C GLY A 141 -23.55 -5.44 -5.43
N ARG A 142 -22.96 -6.39 -6.13
CA ARG A 142 -23.62 -7.67 -6.44
C ARG A 142 -23.84 -8.48 -5.17
N ALA A 143 -25.06 -8.98 -4.95
CA ALA A 143 -25.50 -9.56 -3.68
C ALA A 143 -24.62 -10.73 -3.20
N ASP A 144 -24.16 -11.60 -4.12
CA ASP A 144 -23.26 -12.72 -3.81
C ASP A 144 -21.87 -12.23 -3.35
N ALA A 145 -21.32 -11.20 -4.01
CA ALA A 145 -20.05 -10.60 -3.63
C ALA A 145 -20.14 -9.90 -2.26
N VAL A 146 -21.21 -9.11 -2.03
CA VAL A 146 -21.47 -8.46 -0.73
C VAL A 146 -21.58 -9.49 0.39
N LYS A 147 -22.34 -10.60 0.16
CA LYS A 147 -22.46 -11.68 1.14
C LYS A 147 -21.09 -12.29 1.45
N PHE A 148 -20.32 -12.66 0.44
CA PHE A 148 -18.99 -13.25 0.61
C PHE A 148 -18.03 -12.33 1.36
N VAL A 149 -17.97 -11.07 0.97
CA VAL A 149 -17.12 -10.07 1.60
C VAL A 149 -17.42 -9.94 3.09
N ASN A 150 -18.70 -9.77 3.43
CA ASN A 150 -19.10 -9.50 4.83
C ASN A 150 -19.03 -10.74 5.73
N THR A 151 -19.18 -11.94 5.16
CA THR A 151 -19.19 -13.18 5.96
C THR A 151 -17.84 -13.89 6.04
N ILE A 152 -17.04 -13.81 4.98
CA ILE A 152 -15.78 -14.56 4.87
C ILE A 152 -14.58 -13.62 4.66
N GLN A 153 -14.58 -12.85 3.57
CA GLN A 153 -13.38 -12.11 3.15
C GLN A 153 -12.91 -11.11 4.23
N ALA A 154 -13.82 -10.36 4.86
CA ALA A 154 -13.48 -9.41 5.90
C ALA A 154 -12.77 -10.08 7.09
N LYS A 155 -13.25 -11.26 7.50
CA LYS A 155 -12.62 -12.05 8.57
C LYS A 155 -11.26 -12.60 8.18
N VAL A 156 -11.13 -13.11 6.96
CA VAL A 156 -9.84 -13.62 6.45
C VAL A 156 -8.83 -12.49 6.32
N THR A 157 -9.24 -11.33 5.80
CA THR A 157 -8.38 -10.15 5.65
C THR A 157 -7.92 -9.59 7.00
N SER A 158 -8.78 -9.64 8.03
CA SER A 158 -8.42 -9.28 9.41
C SER A 158 -7.65 -10.36 10.17
N GLN A 159 -7.30 -11.46 9.50
CA GLN A 159 -6.61 -12.64 10.08
C GLN A 159 -7.42 -13.36 11.18
N GLU A 160 -8.73 -13.20 11.17
CA GLU A 160 -9.68 -13.90 12.04
C GLU A 160 -10.33 -15.10 11.36
N GLY A 161 -9.83 -15.49 10.17
CA GLY A 161 -10.39 -16.60 9.38
C GLY A 161 -10.46 -17.93 10.12
N ASN A 162 -9.54 -18.20 11.04
CA ASN A 162 -9.57 -19.41 11.88
C ASN A 162 -10.76 -19.48 12.83
N ASN A 163 -11.43 -18.35 13.09
CA ASN A 163 -12.63 -18.28 13.93
C ASN A 163 -13.91 -18.57 13.12
N LEU A 164 -13.82 -18.73 11.80
CA LEU A 164 -14.97 -19.07 10.97
C LEU A 164 -15.31 -20.55 11.12
N PRO A 165 -16.60 -20.89 11.32
CA PRO A 165 -17.02 -22.29 11.30
C PRO A 165 -16.94 -22.86 9.87
N VAL A 166 -16.73 -24.14 9.72
CA VAL A 166 -16.70 -24.83 8.41
C VAL A 166 -17.97 -24.54 7.58
N SER A 167 -19.11 -24.43 8.25
CA SER A 167 -20.40 -24.10 7.62
C SER A 167 -20.44 -22.72 6.94
N ALA A 168 -19.55 -21.80 7.29
CA ALA A 168 -19.44 -20.51 6.58
C ALA A 168 -19.08 -20.69 5.08
N PHE A 169 -18.42 -21.80 4.75
CA PHE A 169 -17.98 -22.13 3.40
C PHE A 169 -18.95 -23.07 2.65
N ALA A 170 -20.15 -23.33 3.20
CA ALA A 170 -21.11 -24.27 2.60
C ALA A 170 -21.55 -23.89 1.18
N ASP A 171 -21.60 -22.59 0.86
CA ASP A 171 -21.94 -22.09 -0.48
C ASP A 171 -20.72 -22.09 -1.45
N TYR A 172 -19.53 -22.45 -0.97
CA TYR A 172 -18.25 -22.35 -1.69
C TYR A 172 -17.45 -23.65 -1.61
N VAL A 173 -18.13 -24.80 -1.61
CA VAL A 173 -17.55 -26.14 -1.40
C VAL A 173 -16.55 -26.56 -2.49
N ASP A 174 -16.67 -25.97 -3.68
CA ASP A 174 -15.76 -26.20 -4.82
C ASP A 174 -14.55 -25.26 -4.81
N GLY A 175 -14.45 -24.36 -3.83
CA GLY A 175 -13.38 -23.38 -3.70
C GLY A 175 -13.53 -22.14 -4.59
N THR A 176 -14.60 -22.02 -5.37
CA THR A 176 -14.87 -20.81 -6.15
C THR A 176 -15.38 -19.68 -5.26
N THR A 177 -15.01 -18.45 -5.60
CA THR A 177 -15.46 -17.25 -4.90
C THR A 177 -16.08 -16.26 -5.90
N PRO A 178 -16.99 -15.38 -5.46
CA PRO A 178 -17.59 -14.38 -6.35
C PRO A 178 -16.52 -13.47 -6.98
N SER A 179 -16.69 -13.17 -8.26
CA SER A 179 -15.81 -12.22 -8.95
C SER A 179 -16.01 -10.79 -8.44
N GLY A 180 -14.98 -9.95 -8.55
CA GLY A 180 -15.06 -8.52 -8.23
C GLY A 180 -14.91 -8.18 -6.75
N THR A 181 -14.63 -9.14 -5.87
CA THR A 181 -14.47 -8.92 -4.44
C THR A 181 -13.25 -8.05 -4.09
N SER A 182 -12.27 -7.93 -4.99
CA SER A 182 -11.13 -7.02 -4.84
C SER A 182 -11.54 -5.53 -4.72
N ALA A 183 -12.74 -5.16 -5.18
CA ALA A 183 -13.27 -3.82 -5.00
C ALA A 183 -13.42 -3.41 -3.52
N TYR A 184 -13.57 -4.39 -2.65
CA TYR A 184 -13.76 -4.20 -1.21
C TYR A 184 -12.48 -4.39 -0.38
N GLU A 185 -11.34 -4.63 -1.03
CA GLU A 185 -10.05 -4.79 -0.36
C GLU A 185 -9.03 -3.80 -0.95
N LYS A 186 -9.02 -2.59 -0.43
CA LYS A 186 -8.15 -1.49 -0.87
C LYS A 186 -7.04 -1.28 0.17
N ARG A 187 -5.81 -1.72 -0.13
CA ARG A 187 -4.71 -1.72 0.85
C ARG A 187 -3.84 -0.47 0.85
N GLY A 188 -3.74 0.24 -0.28
CA GLY A 188 -2.97 1.49 -0.37
C GLY A 188 -1.49 1.33 0.01
N ILE A 189 -0.84 0.22 -0.41
CA ILE A 189 0.53 -0.11 0.01
C ILE A 189 1.62 0.66 -0.74
N ALA A 190 1.29 1.31 -1.85
CA ALA A 190 2.26 2.04 -2.64
C ALA A 190 2.61 3.38 -2.00
N VAL A 191 3.90 3.73 -1.93
CA VAL A 191 4.35 5.07 -1.55
C VAL A 191 4.09 6.06 -2.68
N ASN A 192 4.39 5.63 -3.92
CA ASN A 192 4.13 6.41 -5.13
C ASN A 192 3.25 5.61 -6.08
N VAL A 193 2.32 6.29 -6.71
CA VAL A 193 1.34 5.76 -7.67
C VAL A 193 1.44 6.46 -9.01
N PRO A 194 1.06 5.80 -10.12
CA PRO A 194 1.06 6.45 -11.42
C PRO A 194 -0.08 7.47 -11.51
N VAL A 195 0.25 8.66 -11.97
CA VAL A 195 -0.68 9.73 -12.33
C VAL A 195 -0.65 9.93 -13.83
N TRP A 196 -1.83 10.01 -14.45
CA TRP A 196 -1.95 10.10 -15.90
C TRP A 196 -2.18 11.53 -16.38
N ASN A 197 -1.38 11.94 -17.36
CA ASN A 197 -1.56 13.21 -18.08
C ASN A 197 -2.04 12.92 -19.52
N PRO A 198 -3.30 13.25 -19.87
CA PRO A 198 -3.87 13.01 -21.18
C PRO A 198 -3.14 13.75 -22.31
N GLU A 199 -2.58 14.94 -22.07
CA GLU A 199 -1.90 15.75 -23.11
C GLU A 199 -0.69 15.03 -23.72
N ASN A 200 -0.03 14.19 -22.91
CA ASN A 200 1.15 13.44 -23.32
C ASN A 200 0.82 11.99 -23.71
N CYS A 201 -0.44 11.57 -23.62
CA CYS A 201 -0.86 10.20 -23.93
C CYS A 201 -1.03 9.99 -25.43
N ILE A 202 -0.51 8.88 -25.94
CA ILE A 202 -0.69 8.43 -27.32
C ILE A 202 -1.60 7.20 -27.44
N GLN A 203 -2.29 6.83 -26.38
CA GLN A 203 -3.24 5.72 -26.29
C GLN A 203 -2.64 4.35 -26.71
N CYS A 204 -1.37 4.12 -26.46
CA CYS A 204 -0.69 2.89 -26.85
C CYS A 204 -0.93 1.70 -25.89
N ASN A 205 -1.55 1.92 -24.75
CA ASN A 205 -1.93 0.93 -23.71
C ASN A 205 -0.77 0.10 -23.13
N ARG A 206 0.51 0.42 -23.42
CA ARG A 206 1.67 -0.32 -22.87
C ARG A 206 1.67 -0.35 -21.36
N CYS A 207 1.21 0.71 -20.70
CA CYS A 207 1.11 0.79 -19.25
C CYS A 207 0.12 -0.22 -18.67
N ALA A 208 -1.01 -0.47 -19.34
CA ALA A 208 -1.98 -1.48 -18.94
C ALA A 208 -1.41 -2.90 -19.11
N TYR A 209 -0.72 -3.17 -20.23
CA TYR A 209 -0.12 -4.49 -20.51
C TYR A 209 0.96 -4.91 -19.50
N VAL A 210 1.76 -3.97 -19.00
CA VAL A 210 2.86 -4.31 -18.08
C VAL A 210 2.47 -4.28 -16.61
N CYS A 211 1.24 -3.86 -16.30
CA CYS A 211 0.80 -3.75 -14.91
C CYS A 211 0.57 -5.14 -14.32
N PRO A 212 1.36 -5.59 -13.31
CA PRO A 212 1.22 -6.93 -12.74
C PRO A 212 -0.09 -7.12 -11.98
N HIS A 213 -0.74 -6.03 -11.56
CA HIS A 213 -1.99 -6.04 -10.80
C HIS A 213 -3.21 -5.58 -11.60
N ALA A 214 -3.03 -5.29 -12.91
CA ALA A 214 -4.10 -4.80 -13.79
C ALA A 214 -4.86 -3.57 -13.21
N VAL A 215 -4.14 -2.70 -12.48
CA VAL A 215 -4.72 -1.49 -11.87
C VAL A 215 -4.88 -0.34 -12.84
N ILE A 216 -4.30 -0.46 -14.04
CA ILE A 216 -4.37 0.54 -15.11
C ILE A 216 -5.25 -0.03 -16.23
N ARG A 217 -6.36 0.64 -16.50
CA ARG A 217 -7.31 0.21 -17.52
C ARG A 217 -7.68 1.32 -18.47
N PRO A 218 -7.49 1.12 -19.77
CA PRO A 218 -8.02 2.04 -20.79
C PRO A 218 -9.53 1.87 -20.87
N VAL A 219 -10.25 2.97 -20.89
CA VAL A 219 -11.72 2.98 -21.00
C VAL A 219 -12.12 3.90 -22.13
N ALA A 220 -12.98 3.40 -23.03
CA ALA A 220 -13.68 4.18 -24.05
C ALA A 220 -15.10 4.45 -23.54
N MET A 221 -15.54 5.70 -23.57
CA MET A 221 -16.84 6.16 -23.12
C MET A 221 -17.60 6.83 -24.25
N THR A 222 -18.89 6.55 -24.37
CA THR A 222 -19.82 7.33 -25.18
C THR A 222 -20.00 8.73 -24.57
N ALA A 223 -20.66 9.64 -25.28
CA ALA A 223 -20.95 10.98 -24.77
C ALA A 223 -21.84 10.92 -23.49
N GLU A 224 -22.77 9.96 -23.44
CA GLU A 224 -23.65 9.76 -22.28
C GLU A 224 -22.87 9.23 -21.06
N GLU A 225 -22.00 8.25 -21.26
CA GLU A 225 -21.15 7.69 -20.21
C GLU A 225 -20.12 8.73 -19.70
N ALA A 226 -19.55 9.51 -20.61
CA ALA A 226 -18.63 10.59 -20.22
C ALA A 226 -19.33 11.69 -19.41
N ALA A 227 -20.61 11.99 -19.72
CA ALA A 227 -21.41 12.94 -18.97
C ALA A 227 -21.83 12.41 -17.57
N ALA A 228 -21.97 11.09 -17.45
CA ALA A 228 -22.29 10.41 -16.19
C ALA A 228 -21.04 10.07 -15.35
N ALA A 229 -19.85 10.29 -15.90
CA ALA A 229 -18.59 9.99 -15.21
C ALA A 229 -18.41 10.92 -13.99
N PRO A 230 -17.71 10.44 -12.93
CA PRO A 230 -17.44 11.27 -11.76
C PRO A 230 -16.71 12.57 -12.09
N GLU A 231 -17.03 13.61 -11.32
CA GLU A 231 -16.38 14.91 -11.47
C GLU A 231 -14.86 14.79 -11.27
N GLY A 232 -14.09 15.48 -12.13
CA GLY A 232 -12.62 15.46 -12.05
C GLY A 232 -11.93 14.37 -12.88
N ILE A 233 -12.69 13.47 -13.55
CA ILE A 233 -12.07 12.50 -14.46
C ILE A 233 -11.40 13.22 -15.63
N GLN A 234 -10.11 12.95 -15.81
CA GLN A 234 -9.37 13.43 -16.98
C GLN A 234 -9.70 12.57 -18.20
N THR A 235 -10.01 13.22 -19.32
CA THR A 235 -10.38 12.54 -20.56
C THR A 235 -9.67 13.17 -21.77
N MET A 236 -9.67 12.44 -22.89
CA MET A 236 -9.22 12.95 -24.17
C MET A 236 -10.01 12.30 -25.32
N PRO A 237 -10.07 12.89 -26.52
CA PRO A 237 -10.70 12.24 -27.67
C PRO A 237 -10.04 10.89 -27.99
N MET A 238 -10.84 9.88 -28.30
CA MET A 238 -10.30 8.56 -28.65
C MET A 238 -9.73 8.55 -30.07
N THR A 239 -8.50 8.07 -30.21
CA THR A 239 -7.84 7.98 -31.52
C THR A 239 -8.53 6.95 -32.41
N GLY A 240 -8.94 7.36 -33.61
CA GLY A 240 -9.59 6.48 -34.60
C GLY A 240 -11.07 6.19 -34.33
N MET A 241 -11.64 6.71 -33.24
CA MET A 241 -13.05 6.55 -32.87
C MET A 241 -13.63 7.88 -32.38
N PRO A 242 -14.05 8.79 -33.29
CA PRO A 242 -14.38 10.19 -32.95
C PRO A 242 -15.61 10.33 -32.03
N ASP A 243 -16.49 9.32 -32.00
CA ASP A 243 -17.69 9.32 -31.17
C ASP A 243 -17.42 8.89 -29.72
N TYR A 244 -16.16 8.54 -29.39
CA TYR A 244 -15.77 8.06 -28.08
C TYR A 244 -14.76 8.99 -27.41
N THR A 245 -14.89 9.07 -26.09
CA THR A 245 -13.93 9.74 -25.21
C THR A 245 -13.08 8.67 -24.49
N PHE A 246 -11.78 8.89 -24.45
CA PHE A 246 -10.82 7.97 -23.81
C PHE A 246 -10.40 8.49 -22.44
N THR A 247 -10.29 7.59 -21.49
CA THR A 247 -9.63 7.82 -20.21
C THR A 247 -8.75 6.64 -19.80
N MET A 248 -7.80 6.90 -18.94
CA MET A 248 -6.97 5.87 -18.31
C MET A 248 -7.36 5.76 -16.84
N ALA A 249 -8.22 4.81 -16.52
CA ALA A 249 -8.62 4.54 -15.14
C ALA A 249 -7.49 3.86 -14.36
N ILE A 250 -7.15 4.38 -13.19
CA ILE A 250 -6.06 3.88 -12.36
C ILE A 250 -6.58 3.63 -10.94
N SER A 251 -6.54 2.37 -10.48
CA SER A 251 -6.84 2.02 -9.10
C SER A 251 -5.59 2.20 -8.23
N GLN A 252 -5.43 3.39 -7.67
CA GLN A 252 -4.22 3.77 -6.93
C GLN A 252 -4.05 2.94 -5.65
N LEU A 253 -5.14 2.63 -4.93
CA LEU A 253 -5.11 1.83 -3.70
C LEU A 253 -4.78 0.34 -3.94
N ASP A 254 -4.89 -0.16 -5.17
CA ASP A 254 -4.49 -1.52 -5.58
C ASP A 254 -3.06 -1.53 -6.17
N CYS A 255 -2.45 -0.37 -6.33
CA CYS A 255 -1.10 -0.24 -6.90
C CYS A 255 -0.04 -0.70 -5.89
N THR A 256 1.03 -1.34 -6.40
CA THR A 256 2.20 -1.72 -5.58
C THR A 256 3.39 -0.78 -5.72
N GLY A 257 3.27 0.29 -6.51
CA GLY A 257 4.32 1.29 -6.70
C GLY A 257 5.54 0.81 -7.49
N CYS A 258 5.43 -0.26 -8.27
CA CYS A 258 6.57 -0.87 -8.98
C CYS A 258 7.19 0.01 -10.10
N GLY A 259 6.47 1.03 -10.60
CA GLY A 259 6.94 1.96 -11.61
C GLY A 259 7.02 1.43 -13.04
N SER A 260 6.69 0.16 -13.30
CA SER A 260 6.80 -0.46 -14.63
C SER A 260 6.03 0.31 -15.70
N CYS A 261 4.83 0.79 -15.38
CA CYS A 261 3.99 1.57 -16.30
C CYS A 261 4.62 2.89 -16.72
N ALA A 262 5.21 3.63 -15.80
CA ALA A 262 5.92 4.87 -16.08
C ALA A 262 7.22 4.61 -16.87
N ASN A 263 7.90 3.49 -16.61
CA ASN A 263 9.12 3.14 -17.35
C ASN A 263 8.85 2.85 -18.81
N VAL A 264 7.80 2.11 -19.15
CA VAL A 264 7.50 1.74 -20.55
C VAL A 264 6.71 2.81 -21.31
N CYS A 265 6.25 3.85 -20.63
CA CYS A 265 5.48 4.92 -21.27
C CYS A 265 6.37 5.70 -22.25
N PRO A 266 6.08 5.67 -23.59
CA PRO A 266 6.84 6.43 -24.56
C PRO A 266 6.45 7.91 -24.53
N GLY A 267 5.22 8.21 -24.14
CA GLY A 267 4.65 9.54 -24.18
C GLY A 267 4.61 10.16 -25.56
N LYS A 268 4.27 11.45 -25.61
CA LYS A 268 4.23 12.25 -26.84
C LYS A 268 5.55 13.03 -26.98
N LYS A 269 6.25 12.83 -28.08
CA LYS A 269 7.57 13.45 -28.31
C LYS A 269 8.59 13.21 -27.19
N GLY A 270 8.53 12.03 -26.54
CA GLY A 270 9.44 11.69 -25.45
C GLY A 270 9.03 12.19 -24.06
N VAL A 271 7.94 12.96 -23.94
CA VAL A 271 7.38 13.40 -22.64
C VAL A 271 6.37 12.37 -22.18
N LYS A 272 6.65 11.71 -21.06
CA LYS A 272 5.82 10.62 -20.55
C LYS A 272 4.42 11.09 -20.14
N ALA A 273 3.43 10.26 -20.40
CA ALA A 273 2.05 10.49 -19.96
C ALA A 273 1.78 9.96 -18.54
N LEU A 274 2.70 9.18 -17.96
CA LEU A 274 2.61 8.65 -16.60
C LEU A 274 3.83 9.12 -15.81
N ALA A 275 3.56 9.78 -14.70
CA ALA A 275 4.52 10.11 -13.65
C ALA A 275 4.19 9.30 -12.38
N MET A 276 5.20 9.00 -11.56
CA MET A 276 4.99 8.39 -10.24
C MET A 276 4.96 9.52 -9.20
N GLU A 277 3.83 9.67 -8.52
CA GLU A 277 3.60 10.70 -7.51
C GLU A 277 3.19 10.09 -6.17
N SER A 278 3.30 10.85 -5.09
CA SER A 278 2.97 10.34 -3.75
C SER A 278 1.48 9.97 -3.66
N LEU A 279 1.17 8.76 -3.16
CA LEU A 279 -0.20 8.32 -2.93
C LEU A 279 -0.96 9.31 -2.03
N ALA A 280 -0.31 9.84 -0.99
CA ALA A 280 -0.94 10.79 -0.06
C ALA A 280 -1.44 12.09 -0.72
N ALA A 281 -0.86 12.47 -1.88
CA ALA A 281 -1.34 13.63 -2.64
C ALA A 281 -2.59 13.33 -3.47
N HIS A 282 -2.94 12.05 -3.63
CA HIS A 282 -4.02 11.57 -4.52
C HIS A 282 -5.07 10.72 -3.79
N GLU A 283 -5.10 10.73 -2.46
CA GLU A 283 -6.04 9.93 -1.65
C GLU A 283 -7.53 10.21 -1.95
N ALA A 284 -7.84 11.39 -2.48
CA ALA A 284 -9.19 11.76 -2.87
C ALA A 284 -9.66 11.20 -4.23
N GLU A 285 -8.73 10.66 -5.05
CA GLU A 285 -9.02 10.19 -6.42
C GLU A 285 -9.56 8.73 -6.55
N PRO A 286 -9.53 7.87 -5.52
CA PRO A 286 -9.93 6.45 -5.67
C PRO A 286 -11.37 6.23 -6.09
N VAL A 287 -12.24 7.22 -5.88
CA VAL A 287 -13.69 7.12 -6.15
C VAL A 287 -13.99 7.01 -7.65
N SER A 288 -13.18 7.62 -8.51
CA SER A 288 -13.40 7.64 -9.95
C SER A 288 -13.29 6.27 -10.63
N TYR A 289 -12.37 5.41 -10.17
CA TYR A 289 -12.17 4.08 -10.73
C TYR A 289 -13.31 3.11 -10.45
N THR A 290 -13.86 3.14 -9.24
CA THR A 290 -14.93 2.22 -8.81
C THR A 290 -16.22 2.47 -9.60
N HIS A 291 -16.49 3.71 -9.96
CA HIS A 291 -17.67 4.08 -10.76
C HIS A 291 -17.52 3.65 -12.24
N LEU A 292 -16.33 3.81 -12.82
CA LEU A 292 -16.08 3.36 -14.20
C LEU A 292 -16.18 1.84 -14.31
N ARG A 293 -15.80 1.10 -13.27
CA ARG A 293 -15.90 -0.36 -13.24
C ARG A 293 -17.34 -0.90 -13.21
N ALA A 294 -18.28 -0.12 -12.71
CA ALA A 294 -19.70 -0.48 -12.75
C ALA A 294 -20.25 -0.53 -14.19
N HIS A 295 -19.63 0.18 -15.13
CA HIS A 295 -19.99 0.16 -16.55
C HIS A 295 -19.27 -0.95 -17.34
N GLU A 296 -18.14 -1.50 -16.88
CA GLU A 296 -17.45 -2.64 -17.53
C GLU A 296 -18.29 -3.93 -17.56
N THR A 297 -19.22 -4.10 -16.65
CA THR A 297 -20.10 -5.29 -16.60
C THR A 297 -21.14 -5.32 -17.72
N VAL A 298 -21.26 -4.27 -18.51
CA VAL A 298 -22.16 -4.16 -19.66
C VAL A 298 -21.46 -4.54 -20.97
N LEU A 299 -20.14 -4.60 -21.00
CA LEU A 299 -19.34 -4.92 -22.19
C LEU A 299 -18.79 -6.35 -22.23
N ASP A 300 -19.09 -7.20 -21.25
CA ASP A 300 -18.76 -8.64 -21.23
C ASP A 300 -19.85 -9.47 -21.96
N LEU A 301 -20.27 -9.00 -23.14
CA LEU A 301 -21.13 -9.77 -24.06
C LEU A 301 -20.39 -10.10 -25.36
#